data_fc3b7eeb9f34e2e9976f3c5683d4c40a
#
_entry.id   fc3b7eeb9f34e2e9976f3c5683d4c40a
#
_cell.length_a   1.000
_cell.length_b   1.000
_cell.length_c   1.000
_cell.angle_alpha   90.00
_cell.angle_beta   90.00
_cell.angle_gamma   90.00
#
_symmetry.space_group_name_H-M   'P 1'
#
loop_
_entity.id
_entity.type
_entity.pdbx_description
1 polymer ?
#
loop_
_entity_poly.entity_id
_entity_poly.type
_entity_poly.pdbx_seq_one_letter_code
_entity_poly.pdbx_strand_id
1 'polypeptide(L)'
;MTTRAEVIADISMGGTAACHALSDVTDAWLIEIFNAATAGEKKRDDIVLIAVGGYGRRELAPHSDLDILLVHKSVKNIGEIASKMWYPIWDAGIKLGHAVRTPKETIQLCTSDLDTATALVTARVIAGNEKLGNELIREASSSWKKDGRQWLVQLHARILERYAKDGEVAFLLEPNLKEGLGGLRDIHALQWAVEAGLELSADDRRQLTRCNDVLLGVRVALHRQVGRASEILRLEDQAPVAPMAGYSTDDDLMAAVAEVGREVAWIADEAWAQLDPPADRSPISQALAPGVHLLNGEVHLDDAVNVADDPTLLLRVATAAARLRARIDRASLNRLGDSSPQWPNPWPAGASDDLVALLLEGEAAIPVLESLDQRNLLVRVLPEWASVRSKPQRNAFHRYTVDRHLWQTVA
;
A
#
# COMPACT_ATOMS: atom_id res chain seq x y z
N MET A 1 -7.90 32.75 9.71
CA MET A 1 -7.43 31.59 8.93
C MET A 1 -7.39 30.38 9.87
N THR A 2 -7.89 29.24 9.42
CA THR A 2 -7.80 27.97 10.17
C THR A 2 -6.34 27.60 10.36
N THR A 3 -5.94 27.22 11.56
CA THR A 3 -4.57 26.86 11.91
C THR A 3 -4.34 25.34 11.80
N ARG A 4 -3.07 24.92 11.74
CA ARG A 4 -2.73 23.48 11.80
C ARG A 4 -3.26 22.83 13.09
N ALA A 5 -3.19 23.53 14.23
CA ALA A 5 -3.67 23.03 15.51
C ALA A 5 -5.20 22.80 15.51
N GLU A 6 -5.96 23.70 14.91
CA GLU A 6 -7.42 23.56 14.77
C GLU A 6 -7.78 22.36 13.87
N VAL A 7 -7.09 22.16 12.73
CA VAL A 7 -7.32 20.99 11.86
C VAL A 7 -6.94 19.69 12.56
N ILE A 8 -5.85 19.67 13.33
CA ILE A 8 -5.43 18.50 14.10
C ILE A 8 -6.46 18.16 15.17
N ALA A 9 -7.03 19.15 15.82
CA ALA A 9 -8.03 18.97 16.88
C ALA A 9 -9.43 18.61 16.36
N ASP A 10 -9.71 18.85 15.08
CA ASP A 10 -11.02 18.56 14.49
C ASP A 10 -11.19 17.06 14.19
N ILE A 11 -11.84 16.35 15.10
CA ILE A 11 -12.12 14.92 14.97
C ILE A 11 -13.29 14.60 14.01
N SER A 12 -14.01 15.60 13.52
CA SER A 12 -15.10 15.40 12.56
C SER A 12 -14.58 15.03 11.16
N MET A 13 -13.32 15.35 10.87
CA MET A 13 -12.64 14.99 9.63
C MET A 13 -11.68 13.82 9.86
N GLY A 14 -11.78 12.81 9.03
CA GLY A 14 -10.84 11.66 9.00
C GLY A 14 -10.26 11.43 7.61
N GLY A 15 -9.40 10.41 7.49
CA GLY A 15 -8.88 9.93 6.22
C GLY A 15 -8.22 10.99 5.35
N THR A 16 -8.44 10.86 4.04
CA THR A 16 -7.92 11.78 3.02
C THR A 16 -8.38 13.22 3.24
N ALA A 17 -9.61 13.45 3.73
CA ALA A 17 -10.13 14.80 3.97
C ALA A 17 -9.31 15.55 5.03
N ALA A 18 -8.97 14.90 6.15
CA ALA A 18 -8.14 15.49 7.20
C ALA A 18 -6.72 15.78 6.69
N CYS A 19 -6.13 14.84 5.93
CA CYS A 19 -4.80 15.00 5.35
C CYS A 19 -4.76 16.17 4.35
N HIS A 20 -5.79 16.32 3.52
CA HIS A 20 -5.90 17.44 2.58
C HIS A 20 -6.05 18.77 3.30
N ALA A 21 -6.95 18.86 4.28
CA ALA A 21 -7.13 20.09 5.06
C ALA A 21 -5.84 20.51 5.77
N LEU A 22 -5.10 19.53 6.36
CA LEU A 22 -3.82 19.79 7.00
C LEU A 22 -2.75 20.23 6.00
N SER A 23 -2.75 19.66 4.79
CA SER A 23 -1.86 20.08 3.71
C SER A 23 -2.16 21.50 3.24
N ASP A 24 -3.45 21.87 3.09
CA ASP A 24 -3.86 23.20 2.64
C ASP A 24 -3.45 24.31 3.62
N VAL A 25 -3.69 24.12 4.91
CA VAL A 25 -3.26 25.11 5.92
C VAL A 25 -1.74 25.17 6.05
N THR A 26 -1.04 24.05 5.79
CA THR A 26 0.43 24.01 5.75
C THR A 26 0.97 24.74 4.55
N ASP A 27 0.35 24.56 3.37
CA ASP A 27 0.71 25.29 2.15
C ASP A 27 0.60 26.79 2.34
N ALA A 28 -0.52 27.27 2.86
CA ALA A 28 -0.74 28.69 3.14
C ALA A 28 0.36 29.26 4.06
N TRP A 29 0.68 28.56 5.12
CA TRP A 29 1.73 28.95 6.05
C TRP A 29 3.13 28.94 5.40
N LEU A 30 3.48 27.93 4.61
CA LEU A 30 4.76 27.87 3.90
C LEU A 30 4.89 28.92 2.80
N ILE A 31 3.80 29.28 2.15
CA ILE A 31 3.77 30.40 1.16
C ILE A 31 4.13 31.71 1.88
N GLU A 32 3.58 31.98 3.08
CA GLU A 32 3.92 33.17 3.86
C GLU A 32 5.40 33.17 4.26
N ILE A 33 5.93 32.05 4.78
CA ILE A 33 7.35 31.91 5.12
C ILE A 33 8.24 32.13 3.89
N PHE A 34 7.90 31.52 2.75
CA PHE A 34 8.66 31.68 1.50
C PHE A 34 8.68 33.14 1.04
N ASN A 35 7.53 33.81 1.07
CA ASN A 35 7.42 35.21 0.70
C ASN A 35 8.29 36.12 1.62
N ALA A 36 8.28 35.88 2.93
CA ALA A 36 9.09 36.60 3.87
C ALA A 36 10.59 36.31 3.68
N ALA A 37 10.99 35.05 3.46
CA ALA A 37 12.38 34.64 3.26
C ALA A 37 12.98 35.16 1.97
N THR A 38 12.17 35.33 0.94
CA THR A 38 12.60 35.83 -0.38
C THR A 38 12.33 37.32 -0.61
N ALA A 39 11.86 38.04 0.42
CA ALA A 39 11.62 39.47 0.34
C ALA A 39 12.90 40.24 0.02
N GLY A 40 12.87 41.05 -1.06
CA GLY A 40 14.02 41.81 -1.53
C GLY A 40 15.04 41.01 -2.35
N GLU A 41 14.84 39.70 -2.55
CA GLU A 41 15.73 38.89 -3.40
C GLU A 41 15.46 39.24 -4.89
N LYS A 42 16.50 39.69 -5.60
CA LYS A 42 16.41 40.09 -7.02
C LYS A 42 16.17 38.90 -7.94
N LYS A 43 16.62 37.73 -7.53
CA LYS A 43 16.49 36.46 -8.28
C LYS A 43 15.38 35.56 -7.70
N ARG A 44 14.32 36.16 -7.15
CA ARG A 44 13.21 35.41 -6.60
C ARG A 44 12.58 34.46 -7.62
N ASP A 45 12.51 34.87 -8.90
CA ASP A 45 12.00 34.06 -10.00
C ASP A 45 12.91 32.87 -10.37
N ASP A 46 14.09 32.80 -9.78
CA ASP A 46 15.00 31.65 -9.90
C ASP A 46 14.85 30.66 -8.74
N ILE A 47 13.84 30.81 -7.87
CA ILE A 47 13.62 29.97 -6.69
C ILE A 47 12.23 29.38 -6.71
N VAL A 48 12.11 28.10 -6.30
CA VAL A 48 10.83 27.41 -6.12
C VAL A 48 10.88 26.47 -4.91
N LEU A 49 9.81 26.43 -4.15
CA LEU A 49 9.57 25.49 -3.04
C LEU A 49 8.65 24.39 -3.52
N ILE A 50 9.05 23.15 -3.31
CA ILE A 50 8.38 21.92 -3.76
C ILE A 50 8.10 21.03 -2.57
N ALA A 51 6.86 20.55 -2.42
CA ALA A 51 6.48 19.49 -1.50
C ALA A 51 6.83 18.13 -2.12
N VAL A 52 7.41 17.24 -1.33
CA VAL A 52 7.77 15.89 -1.77
C VAL A 52 7.25 14.84 -0.78
N GLY A 53 7.36 13.56 -1.14
CA GLY A 53 6.94 12.46 -0.28
C GLY A 53 5.45 12.51 0.10
N GLY A 54 5.12 12.24 1.35
CA GLY A 54 3.74 12.28 1.86
C GLY A 54 3.09 13.67 1.74
N TYR A 55 3.86 14.72 1.93
CA TYR A 55 3.38 16.08 1.76
C TYR A 55 3.13 16.42 0.27
N GLY A 56 3.95 15.91 -0.63
CA GLY A 56 3.72 16.02 -2.08
C GLY A 56 2.38 15.41 -2.50
N ARG A 57 2.04 14.24 -1.94
CA ARG A 57 0.75 13.54 -2.16
C ARG A 57 -0.43 14.14 -1.39
N ARG A 58 -0.22 15.16 -0.56
CA ARG A 58 -1.24 15.73 0.34
C ARG A 58 -1.73 14.73 1.41
N GLU A 59 -0.87 13.84 1.85
CA GLU A 59 -1.14 12.81 2.86
C GLU A 59 -0.49 13.13 4.21
N LEU A 60 -0.47 14.41 4.61
CA LEU A 60 0.00 14.83 5.92
C LEU A 60 -0.96 14.33 7.01
N ALA A 61 -0.53 13.37 7.81
CA ALA A 61 -1.20 13.07 9.07
C ALA A 61 -0.76 14.06 10.17
N PRO A 62 -1.50 14.20 11.29
CA PRO A 62 -1.32 15.26 12.28
C PRO A 62 0.11 15.51 12.74
N HIS A 63 0.91 14.48 12.91
CA HIS A 63 2.29 14.58 13.40
C HIS A 63 3.33 14.05 12.39
N SER A 64 2.97 14.02 11.10
CA SER A 64 3.91 13.63 10.04
C SER A 64 5.05 14.64 9.91
N ASP A 65 6.23 14.13 9.53
CA ASP A 65 7.33 14.93 9.06
C ASP A 65 6.90 15.76 7.83
N LEU A 66 7.51 16.90 7.65
CA LEU A 66 7.29 17.79 6.52
C LEU A 66 8.48 17.68 5.56
N ASP A 67 8.26 17.12 4.38
CA ASP A 67 9.31 16.93 3.38
C ASP A 67 9.21 17.98 2.27
N ILE A 68 10.25 18.83 2.15
CA ILE A 68 10.30 19.92 1.17
C ILE A 68 11.66 20.04 0.49
N LEU A 69 11.62 20.50 -0.76
CA LEU A 69 12.79 20.74 -1.59
C LEU A 69 12.79 22.21 -2.05
N LEU A 70 13.84 22.94 -1.72
CA LEU A 70 14.09 24.29 -2.22
C LEU A 70 14.99 24.19 -3.46
N VAL A 71 14.46 24.54 -4.62
CA VAL A 71 15.20 24.49 -5.90
C VAL A 71 15.53 25.92 -6.36
N HIS A 72 16.78 26.09 -6.86
CA HIS A 72 17.23 27.41 -7.30
C HIS A 72 18.16 27.38 -8.52
N LYS A 73 18.12 28.44 -9.35
CA LYS A 73 19.04 28.65 -10.46
C LYS A 73 20.18 29.58 -10.01
N SER A 74 21.21 29.01 -9.38
CA SER A 74 22.48 29.75 -9.02
C SER A 74 22.25 31.04 -8.23
N VAL A 75 21.38 31.01 -7.23
CA VAL A 75 21.18 32.11 -6.27
C VAL A 75 22.28 32.05 -5.21
N LYS A 76 23.08 33.13 -5.08
CA LYS A 76 24.31 33.14 -4.26
C LYS A 76 24.02 33.02 -2.75
N ASN A 77 22.97 33.66 -2.26
CA ASN A 77 22.57 33.71 -0.85
C ASN A 77 21.48 32.68 -0.50
N ILE A 78 21.37 31.61 -1.30
CA ILE A 78 20.32 30.60 -1.09
C ILE A 78 20.36 29.97 0.32
N GLY A 79 21.52 29.82 0.91
CA GLY A 79 21.67 29.31 2.28
C GLY A 79 21.01 30.20 3.34
N GLU A 80 21.10 31.53 3.20
CA GLU A 80 20.41 32.47 4.09
C GLU A 80 18.89 32.41 3.91
N ILE A 81 18.42 32.30 2.65
CA ILE A 81 17.00 32.12 2.35
C ILE A 81 16.49 30.81 2.95
N ALA A 82 17.22 29.72 2.73
CA ALA A 82 16.89 28.41 3.30
C ALA A 82 16.82 28.48 4.83
N SER A 83 17.77 29.09 5.50
CA SER A 83 17.76 29.26 6.95
C SER A 83 16.53 30.02 7.42
N LYS A 84 16.18 31.14 6.77
CA LYS A 84 14.97 31.92 7.09
C LYS A 84 13.68 31.11 6.91
N MET A 85 13.70 30.09 6.05
CA MET A 85 12.56 29.19 5.87
C MET A 85 12.52 28.09 6.93
N TRP A 86 13.68 27.51 7.29
CA TRP A 86 13.70 26.34 8.16
C TRP A 86 13.46 26.69 9.63
N TYR A 87 14.01 27.82 10.13
CA TYR A 87 13.86 28.21 11.53
C TYR A 87 12.41 28.31 11.99
N PRO A 88 11.46 28.98 11.29
CA PRO A 88 10.06 29.02 11.71
C PRO A 88 9.40 27.63 11.78
N ILE A 89 9.83 26.69 10.93
CA ILE A 89 9.30 25.32 10.91
C ILE A 89 9.80 24.55 12.14
N TRP A 90 11.09 24.68 12.46
CA TRP A 90 11.66 24.05 13.66
C TRP A 90 11.12 24.67 14.95
N ASP A 91 10.95 25.99 14.99
CA ASP A 91 10.36 26.71 16.13
C ASP A 91 8.90 26.27 16.38
N ALA A 92 8.18 25.87 15.33
CA ALA A 92 6.87 25.27 15.44
C ALA A 92 6.87 23.79 15.90
N GLY A 93 8.05 23.21 16.19
CA GLY A 93 8.21 21.84 16.64
C GLY A 93 7.96 20.78 15.55
N ILE A 94 7.97 21.17 14.28
CA ILE A 94 7.71 20.26 13.17
C ILE A 94 9.02 19.65 12.70
N LYS A 95 9.06 18.32 12.60
CA LYS A 95 10.19 17.60 12.02
C LYS A 95 10.25 17.85 10.52
N LEU A 96 11.42 18.27 10.04
CA LEU A 96 11.61 18.74 8.68
C LEU A 96 12.61 17.87 7.93
N GLY A 97 12.16 17.18 6.89
CA GLY A 97 12.99 16.67 5.81
C GLY A 97 13.17 17.78 4.77
N HIS A 98 14.42 18.18 4.50
CA HIS A 98 14.68 19.28 3.57
C HIS A 98 15.94 19.08 2.76
N ALA A 99 15.92 19.66 1.56
CA ALA A 99 17.11 19.77 0.72
C ALA A 99 17.09 21.10 -0.04
N VAL A 100 18.29 21.59 -0.38
CA VAL A 100 18.48 22.75 -1.26
C VAL A 100 19.34 22.30 -2.43
N ARG A 101 18.83 22.40 -3.64
CA ARG A 101 19.47 21.86 -4.85
C ARG A 101 19.21 22.74 -6.07
N THR A 102 20.08 22.62 -7.04
CA THR A 102 19.81 23.10 -8.40
C THR A 102 18.97 22.07 -9.19
N PRO A 103 18.29 22.44 -10.26
CA PRO A 103 17.58 21.49 -11.12
C PRO A 103 18.51 20.36 -11.60
N LYS A 104 19.72 20.69 -12.03
CA LYS A 104 20.70 19.70 -12.52
C LYS A 104 21.09 18.68 -11.45
N GLU A 105 21.40 19.13 -10.24
CA GLU A 105 21.71 18.22 -9.11
C GLU A 105 20.53 17.32 -8.76
N THR A 106 19.32 17.87 -8.79
CA THR A 106 18.11 17.14 -8.50
C THR A 106 17.89 16.01 -9.52
N ILE A 107 17.97 16.31 -10.81
CA ILE A 107 17.81 15.31 -11.87
C ILE A 107 18.93 14.27 -11.83
N GLN A 108 20.18 14.67 -11.58
CA GLN A 108 21.28 13.73 -11.44
C GLN A 108 21.04 12.74 -10.31
N LEU A 109 20.52 13.18 -9.16
CA LEU A 109 20.17 12.28 -8.05
C LEU A 109 19.00 11.35 -8.41
N CYS A 110 17.98 11.84 -9.13
CA CYS A 110 16.86 11.00 -9.58
C CYS A 110 17.27 9.82 -10.47
N THR A 111 18.44 9.86 -11.08
CA THR A 111 18.92 8.73 -11.90
C THR A 111 19.68 7.66 -11.13
N SER A 112 19.97 7.88 -9.84
CA SER A 112 20.81 6.98 -9.02
C SER A 112 20.26 6.68 -7.63
N ASP A 113 19.33 7.49 -7.14
CA ASP A 113 18.76 7.37 -5.79
C ASP A 113 17.26 7.16 -5.83
N LEU A 114 16.81 5.99 -5.41
CA LEU A 114 15.42 5.56 -5.45
C LEU A 114 14.51 6.46 -4.59
N ASP A 115 14.99 6.92 -3.43
CA ASP A 115 14.21 7.76 -2.52
C ASP A 115 13.97 9.14 -3.14
N THR A 116 14.99 9.74 -3.75
CA THR A 116 14.85 11.01 -4.47
C THR A 116 13.95 10.86 -5.70
N ALA A 117 14.11 9.79 -6.47
CA ALA A 117 13.29 9.54 -7.65
C ALA A 117 11.80 9.40 -7.29
N THR A 118 11.47 8.53 -6.35
CA THR A 118 10.07 8.32 -5.90
C THR A 118 9.47 9.55 -5.22
N ALA A 119 10.27 10.34 -4.49
CA ALA A 119 9.81 11.57 -3.87
C ALA A 119 9.36 12.62 -4.91
N LEU A 120 10.04 12.67 -6.08
CA LEU A 120 9.72 13.62 -7.15
C LEU A 120 8.60 13.17 -8.08
N VAL A 121 8.33 11.86 -8.20
CA VAL A 121 7.19 11.35 -8.97
C VAL A 121 5.85 11.93 -8.48
N THR A 122 5.73 12.15 -7.18
CA THR A 122 4.50 12.67 -6.55
C THR A 122 4.67 14.09 -5.97
N ALA A 123 5.67 14.82 -6.44
CA ALA A 123 5.95 16.18 -5.99
C ALA A 123 4.95 17.21 -6.52
N ARG A 124 4.81 18.32 -5.80
CA ARG A 124 4.02 19.49 -6.24
C ARG A 124 4.65 20.80 -5.83
N VAL A 125 4.47 21.82 -6.63
CA VAL A 125 4.93 23.18 -6.33
C VAL A 125 4.06 23.79 -5.22
N ILE A 126 4.71 24.44 -4.22
CA ILE A 126 4.04 25.19 -3.15
C ILE A 126 4.15 26.70 -3.40
N ALA A 127 5.36 27.21 -3.69
CA ALA A 127 5.61 28.64 -3.83
C ALA A 127 6.78 28.91 -4.77
N GLY A 128 6.86 30.14 -5.29
CA GLY A 128 7.95 30.60 -6.14
C GLY A 128 7.68 30.39 -7.64
N ASN A 129 8.72 30.09 -8.40
CA ASN A 129 8.61 29.92 -9.85
C ASN A 129 7.94 28.59 -10.23
N GLU A 130 6.64 28.64 -10.44
CA GLU A 130 5.82 27.48 -10.80
C GLU A 130 6.31 26.79 -12.10
N LYS A 131 6.73 27.56 -13.10
CA LYS A 131 7.26 27.02 -14.35
C LYS A 131 8.51 26.18 -14.11
N LEU A 132 9.45 26.72 -13.33
CA LEU A 132 10.68 26.01 -12.96
C LEU A 132 10.38 24.69 -12.22
N GLY A 133 9.46 24.73 -11.25
CA GLY A 133 9.07 23.55 -10.48
C GLY A 133 8.40 22.48 -11.33
N ASN A 134 7.44 22.88 -12.15
CA ASN A 134 6.70 21.97 -13.03
C ASN A 134 7.59 21.40 -14.15
N GLU A 135 8.57 22.13 -14.65
CA GLU A 135 9.56 21.61 -15.59
C GLU A 135 10.42 20.54 -14.96
N LEU A 136 10.92 20.78 -13.74
CA LEU A 136 11.72 19.81 -12.99
C LEU A 136 10.94 18.53 -12.69
N ILE A 137 9.70 18.64 -12.20
CA ILE A 137 8.84 17.49 -11.90
C ILE A 137 8.58 16.66 -13.16
N ARG A 138 8.28 17.30 -14.28
CA ARG A 138 8.09 16.60 -15.57
C ARG A 138 9.35 15.89 -16.06
N GLU A 139 10.52 16.51 -15.92
CA GLU A 139 11.81 15.90 -16.27
C GLU A 139 12.10 14.69 -15.41
N ALA A 140 11.90 14.79 -14.08
CA ALA A 140 12.04 13.67 -13.15
C ALA A 140 11.09 12.51 -13.48
N SER A 141 9.81 12.80 -13.72
CA SER A 141 8.80 11.79 -14.11
C SER A 141 9.14 11.14 -15.46
N SER A 142 9.67 11.90 -16.40
CA SER A 142 10.10 11.36 -17.70
C SER A 142 11.30 10.42 -17.54
N SER A 143 12.26 10.78 -16.68
CA SER A 143 13.41 9.92 -16.35
C SER A 143 12.97 8.65 -15.64
N TRP A 144 12.06 8.75 -14.67
CA TRP A 144 11.47 7.61 -13.98
C TRP A 144 10.82 6.61 -14.95
N LYS A 145 10.02 7.10 -15.87
CA LYS A 145 9.34 6.27 -16.87
C LYS A 145 10.30 5.66 -17.88
N LYS A 146 11.34 6.38 -18.30
CA LYS A 146 12.34 5.91 -19.27
C LYS A 146 13.09 4.67 -18.77
N ASP A 147 13.50 4.69 -17.50
CA ASP A 147 14.27 3.62 -16.88
C ASP A 147 13.37 2.70 -16.02
N GLY A 148 12.06 2.68 -16.32
CA GLY A 148 10.99 2.10 -15.49
C GLY A 148 11.26 0.67 -15.04
N ARG A 149 11.68 -0.25 -15.96
CA ARG A 149 11.95 -1.65 -15.57
C ARG A 149 13.07 -1.76 -14.53
N GLN A 150 14.12 -0.96 -14.64
CA GLN A 150 15.23 -0.98 -13.68
C GLN A 150 14.73 -0.49 -12.30
N TRP A 151 13.94 0.58 -12.28
CA TRP A 151 13.35 1.10 -11.05
C TRP A 151 12.38 0.13 -10.40
N LEU A 152 11.54 -0.54 -11.17
CA LEU A 152 10.59 -1.54 -10.67
C LEU A 152 11.30 -2.69 -9.97
N VAL A 153 12.40 -3.20 -10.52
CA VAL A 153 13.20 -4.27 -9.89
C VAL A 153 13.80 -3.79 -8.56
N GLN A 154 14.37 -2.59 -8.52
CA GLN A 154 14.94 -2.03 -7.28
C GLN A 154 13.87 -1.76 -6.22
N LEU A 155 12.71 -1.21 -6.64
CA LEU A 155 11.59 -0.93 -5.77
C LEU A 155 11.03 -2.22 -5.16
N HIS A 156 10.84 -3.27 -5.98
CA HIS A 156 10.35 -4.56 -5.52
C HIS A 156 11.32 -5.22 -4.53
N ALA A 157 12.63 -5.21 -4.82
CA ALA A 157 13.64 -5.74 -3.88
C ALA A 157 13.57 -5.04 -2.51
N ARG A 158 13.44 -3.71 -2.49
CA ARG A 158 13.32 -2.93 -1.25
C ARG A 158 12.01 -3.19 -0.51
N ILE A 159 10.94 -3.50 -1.22
CA ILE A 159 9.65 -3.90 -0.64
C ILE A 159 9.78 -5.23 0.09
N LEU A 160 10.44 -6.23 -0.50
CA LEU A 160 10.65 -7.53 0.12
C LEU A 160 11.49 -7.43 1.40
N GLU A 161 12.53 -6.61 1.42
CA GLU A 161 13.32 -6.33 2.63
C GLU A 161 12.45 -5.71 3.75
N ARG A 162 11.56 -4.80 3.38
CA ARG A 162 10.63 -4.16 4.32
C ARG A 162 9.64 -5.16 4.91
N TYR A 163 9.07 -6.06 4.12
CA TYR A 163 8.14 -7.09 4.59
C TYR A 163 8.77 -8.02 5.64
N ALA A 164 10.03 -8.38 5.43
CA ALA A 164 10.76 -9.20 6.39
C ALA A 164 10.92 -8.51 7.76
N LYS A 165 10.95 -7.18 7.79
CA LYS A 165 11.13 -6.38 9.00
C LYS A 165 9.82 -6.04 9.71
N ASP A 166 8.83 -5.55 8.96
CA ASP A 166 7.63 -4.90 9.51
C ASP A 166 6.40 -5.83 9.58
N GLY A 167 6.48 -7.02 8.96
CA GLY A 167 5.41 -8.01 8.96
C GLY A 167 4.18 -7.61 8.15
N GLU A 168 3.03 -8.16 8.47
CA GLU A 168 1.79 -8.09 7.67
C GLU A 168 0.71 -7.27 8.41
N VAL A 169 0.13 -6.26 7.75
CA VAL A 169 -0.96 -5.44 8.33
C VAL A 169 -2.18 -6.29 8.65
N ALA A 170 -2.52 -7.22 7.78
CA ALA A 170 -3.73 -8.02 7.86
C ALA A 170 -3.79 -8.98 9.06
N PHE A 171 -2.63 -9.43 9.53
CA PHE A 171 -2.60 -10.57 10.46
C PHE A 171 -1.94 -10.29 11.79
N LEU A 172 -1.21 -9.18 11.92
CA LEU A 172 -0.56 -8.84 13.18
C LEU A 172 -1.55 -8.22 14.17
N LEU A 173 -1.38 -8.56 15.45
CA LEU A 173 -2.14 -7.97 16.55
C LEU A 173 -1.88 -6.45 16.69
N GLU A 174 -0.66 -6.03 16.42
CA GLU A 174 -0.20 -4.64 16.44
C GLU A 174 0.42 -4.28 15.08
N PRO A 175 -0.41 -4.04 14.04
CA PRO A 175 0.08 -3.82 12.69
C PRO A 175 0.79 -2.47 12.53
N ASN A 176 1.85 -2.45 11.72
CA ASN A 176 2.42 -1.22 11.20
C ASN A 176 1.61 -0.77 9.96
N LEU A 177 0.74 0.21 10.14
CA LEU A 177 -0.21 0.70 9.12
C LEU A 177 0.47 1.25 7.85
N LYS A 178 1.73 1.62 7.96
CA LYS A 178 2.47 2.23 6.85
C LYS A 178 3.46 1.27 6.22
N GLU A 179 4.33 0.66 7.00
CA GLU A 179 5.47 -0.10 6.48
C GLU A 179 5.17 -1.62 6.39
N GLY A 180 4.14 -2.15 7.06
CA GLY A 180 3.73 -3.55 6.95
C GLY A 180 3.24 -3.91 5.55
N LEU A 181 3.34 -5.20 5.18
CA LEU A 181 2.74 -5.75 3.96
C LEU A 181 1.22 -5.49 3.98
N GLY A 182 0.72 -4.87 2.92
CA GLY A 182 -0.67 -4.42 2.84
C GLY A 182 -0.91 -3.03 3.44
N GLY A 183 0.14 -2.29 3.81
CA GLY A 183 0.07 -0.93 4.36
C GLY A 183 0.16 0.18 3.31
N LEU A 184 0.15 1.43 3.80
CA LEU A 184 0.20 2.63 2.95
C LEU A 184 1.40 2.65 1.99
N ARG A 185 2.54 2.11 2.42
CA ARG A 185 3.74 2.10 1.58
C ARG A 185 3.59 1.21 0.34
N ASP A 186 2.77 0.16 0.40
CA ASP A 186 2.49 -0.67 -0.78
C ASP A 186 1.62 0.08 -1.77
N ILE A 187 0.62 0.81 -1.29
CA ILE A 187 -0.21 1.68 -2.14
C ILE A 187 0.67 2.71 -2.87
N HIS A 188 1.58 3.37 -2.12
CA HIS A 188 2.52 4.33 -2.71
C HIS A 188 3.46 3.67 -3.73
N ALA A 189 3.97 2.48 -3.40
CA ALA A 189 4.86 1.74 -4.29
C ALA A 189 4.15 1.35 -5.60
N LEU A 190 2.88 0.94 -5.53
CA LEU A 190 2.07 0.66 -6.71
C LEU A 190 1.78 1.93 -7.53
N GLN A 191 1.55 3.08 -6.89
CA GLN A 191 1.42 4.36 -7.60
C GLN A 191 2.71 4.70 -8.37
N TRP A 192 3.88 4.58 -7.74
CA TRP A 192 5.17 4.78 -8.42
C TRP A 192 5.42 3.76 -9.52
N ALA A 193 5.01 2.51 -9.30
CA ALA A 193 5.14 1.45 -10.29
C ALA A 193 4.29 1.70 -11.54
N VAL A 194 3.08 2.21 -11.37
CA VAL A 194 2.22 2.60 -12.50
C VAL A 194 2.85 3.72 -13.32
N GLU A 195 3.45 4.72 -12.68
CA GLU A 195 4.20 5.78 -13.37
C GLU A 195 5.45 5.24 -14.11
N ALA A 196 6.02 4.13 -13.65
CA ALA A 196 7.12 3.41 -14.32
C ALA A 196 6.65 2.47 -15.45
N GLY A 197 5.35 2.31 -15.65
CA GLY A 197 4.77 1.51 -16.73
C GLY A 197 4.18 0.17 -16.32
N LEU A 198 4.07 -0.14 -15.00
CA LEU A 198 3.34 -1.30 -14.52
C LEU A 198 1.83 -1.10 -14.72
N GLU A 199 1.11 -2.14 -15.10
CA GLU A 199 -0.33 -2.06 -15.35
C GLU A 199 -1.15 -2.46 -14.12
N LEU A 200 -2.14 -1.63 -13.79
CA LEU A 200 -3.20 -1.95 -12.82
C LEU A 200 -4.57 -1.80 -13.49
N SER A 201 -5.46 -2.73 -13.21
CA SER A 201 -6.85 -2.63 -13.66
C SER A 201 -7.55 -1.38 -13.07
N ALA A 202 -8.60 -0.92 -13.73
CA ALA A 202 -9.41 0.18 -13.19
C ALA A 202 -10.07 -0.19 -11.84
N ASP A 203 -10.37 -1.47 -11.64
CA ASP A 203 -10.92 -1.97 -10.39
C ASP A 203 -9.89 -1.92 -9.26
N ASP A 204 -8.68 -2.43 -9.50
CA ASP A 204 -7.60 -2.38 -8.52
C ASP A 204 -7.29 -0.94 -8.09
N ARG A 205 -7.27 0.00 -9.03
CA ARG A 205 -7.07 1.44 -8.72
C ARG A 205 -8.17 1.98 -7.80
N ARG A 206 -9.44 1.60 -8.04
CA ARG A 206 -10.57 2.00 -7.17
C ARG A 206 -10.43 1.39 -5.77
N GLN A 207 -10.09 0.10 -5.70
CA GLN A 207 -9.88 -0.58 -4.43
C GLN A 207 -8.72 0.03 -3.64
N LEU A 208 -7.58 0.28 -4.27
CA LEU A 208 -6.44 0.95 -3.62
C LEU A 208 -6.80 2.35 -3.10
N THR A 209 -7.63 3.11 -3.83
CA THR A 209 -8.11 4.42 -3.36
C THR A 209 -8.94 4.28 -2.08
N ARG A 210 -9.88 3.33 -2.05
CA ARG A 210 -10.67 3.02 -0.85
C ARG A 210 -9.80 2.57 0.32
N CYS A 211 -8.85 1.67 0.04
CA CYS A 211 -7.92 1.16 1.06
C CYS A 211 -7.03 2.27 1.63
N ASN A 212 -6.54 3.17 0.77
CA ASN A 212 -5.76 4.32 1.19
C ASN A 212 -6.54 5.23 2.15
N ASP A 213 -7.81 5.50 1.84
CA ASP A 213 -8.65 6.36 2.70
C ASP A 213 -8.89 5.73 4.08
N VAL A 214 -9.15 4.43 4.14
CA VAL A 214 -9.30 3.70 5.42
C VAL A 214 -8.01 3.76 6.23
N LEU A 215 -6.86 3.39 5.64
CA LEU A 215 -5.58 3.39 6.35
C LEU A 215 -5.15 4.80 6.78
N LEU A 216 -5.38 5.83 5.96
CA LEU A 216 -5.15 7.22 6.35
C LEU A 216 -6.09 7.64 7.49
N GLY A 217 -7.36 7.20 7.47
CA GLY A 217 -8.32 7.46 8.54
C GLY A 217 -7.85 6.92 9.88
N VAL A 218 -7.45 5.66 9.92
CA VAL A 218 -6.91 5.02 11.12
C VAL A 218 -5.61 5.68 11.57
N ARG A 219 -4.70 6.00 10.63
CA ARG A 219 -3.44 6.67 10.93
C ARG A 219 -3.63 8.07 11.49
N VAL A 220 -4.57 8.86 10.96
CA VAL A 220 -4.93 10.18 11.48
C VAL A 220 -5.48 10.07 12.90
N ALA A 221 -6.39 9.14 13.14
CA ALA A 221 -6.94 8.88 14.47
C ALA A 221 -5.87 8.44 15.46
N LEU A 222 -4.96 7.54 15.05
CA LEU A 222 -3.83 7.09 15.86
C LEU A 222 -2.90 8.25 16.24
N HIS A 223 -2.52 9.12 15.30
CA HIS A 223 -1.68 10.28 15.58
C HIS A 223 -2.35 11.26 16.56
N ARG A 224 -3.67 11.48 16.43
CA ARG A 224 -4.45 12.30 17.37
C ARG A 224 -4.46 11.70 18.76
N GLN A 225 -4.73 10.39 18.85
CA GLN A 225 -4.79 9.65 20.12
C GLN A 225 -3.46 9.68 20.86
N VAL A 226 -2.37 9.40 20.15
CA VAL A 226 -1.02 9.27 20.75
C VAL A 226 -0.33 10.63 20.96
N GLY A 227 -0.79 11.68 20.25
CA GLY A 227 -0.18 13.03 20.30
C GLY A 227 1.20 13.12 19.65
N ARG A 228 1.59 12.15 18.83
CA ARG A 228 2.86 12.08 18.10
C ARG A 228 2.74 11.22 16.86
N ALA A 229 3.76 11.24 16.00
CA ALA A 229 3.85 10.30 14.89
C ALA A 229 3.95 8.86 15.43
N SER A 230 3.07 7.99 14.97
CA SER A 230 3.06 6.55 15.26
C SER A 230 2.50 5.79 14.07
N GLU A 231 3.19 4.75 13.66
CA GLU A 231 2.76 3.92 12.54
C GLU A 231 2.26 2.54 12.99
N ILE A 232 2.51 2.17 14.25
CA ILE A 232 2.07 0.90 14.85
C ILE A 232 0.80 1.14 15.67
N LEU A 233 -0.29 0.48 15.27
CA LEU A 233 -1.56 0.49 15.99
C LEU A 233 -1.48 -0.52 17.14
N ARG A 234 -0.99 -0.07 18.30
CA ARG A 234 -0.80 -0.91 19.47
C ARG A 234 -2.13 -1.35 20.08
N LEU A 235 -2.09 -2.47 20.79
CA LEU A 235 -3.27 -3.06 21.44
C LEU A 235 -3.97 -2.03 22.35
N GLU A 236 -3.20 -1.26 23.12
CA GLU A 236 -3.70 -0.20 24.01
C GLU A 236 -4.34 0.99 23.29
N ASP A 237 -3.96 1.23 22.03
CA ASP A 237 -4.47 2.36 21.22
C ASP A 237 -5.74 1.97 20.43
N GLN A 238 -6.03 0.68 20.23
CA GLN A 238 -7.12 0.22 19.35
C GLN A 238 -8.49 0.70 19.82
N ALA A 239 -8.80 0.51 21.11
CA ALA A 239 -10.08 0.90 21.67
C ALA A 239 -10.33 2.43 21.62
N PRO A 240 -9.38 3.32 22.00
CA PRO A 240 -9.61 4.76 21.86
C PRO A 240 -9.55 5.26 20.40
N VAL A 241 -8.82 4.61 19.49
CA VAL A 241 -8.74 4.97 18.06
C VAL A 241 -10.02 4.61 17.32
N ALA A 242 -10.71 3.52 17.66
CA ALA A 242 -11.89 3.03 16.96
C ALA A 242 -12.97 4.11 16.74
N PRO A 243 -13.51 4.79 17.76
CA PRO A 243 -14.53 5.83 17.56
C PRO A 243 -14.00 7.04 16.79
N MET A 244 -12.73 7.40 16.92
CA MET A 244 -12.09 8.50 16.18
C MET A 244 -11.92 8.19 14.69
N ALA A 245 -11.80 6.89 14.34
CA ALA A 245 -11.74 6.40 12.97
C ALA A 245 -13.12 6.00 12.40
N GLY A 246 -14.21 6.19 13.18
CA GLY A 246 -15.58 5.93 12.74
C GLY A 246 -16.07 4.48 12.97
N TYR A 247 -15.39 3.71 13.82
CA TYR A 247 -15.78 2.33 14.15
C TYR A 247 -16.44 2.25 15.52
N SER A 248 -17.41 1.32 15.66
CA SER A 248 -18.14 1.16 16.91
C SER A 248 -17.33 0.47 18.00
N THR A 249 -16.48 -0.48 17.59
CA THR A 249 -15.62 -1.26 18.50
C THR A 249 -14.21 -1.34 17.95
N ASP A 250 -13.27 -1.71 18.80
CA ASP A 250 -11.90 -2.03 18.41
C ASP A 250 -11.83 -3.31 17.55
N ASP A 251 -12.77 -4.25 17.71
CA ASP A 251 -12.88 -5.43 16.83
C ASP A 251 -13.32 -5.02 15.42
N ASP A 252 -14.28 -4.10 15.27
CA ASP A 252 -14.69 -3.56 13.97
C ASP A 252 -13.52 -2.81 13.28
N LEU A 253 -12.78 -2.01 14.05
CA LEU A 253 -11.58 -1.32 13.55
C LEU A 253 -10.56 -2.33 13.02
N MET A 254 -10.22 -3.34 13.82
CA MET A 254 -9.17 -4.30 13.44
C MET A 254 -9.62 -5.21 12.29
N ALA A 255 -10.90 -5.57 12.22
CA ALA A 255 -11.44 -6.30 11.09
C ALA A 255 -11.33 -5.48 9.80
N ALA A 256 -11.64 -4.18 9.84
CA ALA A 256 -11.50 -3.28 8.69
C ALA A 256 -10.03 -3.11 8.27
N VAL A 257 -9.11 -2.95 9.22
CA VAL A 257 -7.66 -2.86 8.95
C VAL A 257 -7.15 -4.17 8.32
N ALA A 258 -7.57 -5.32 8.83
CA ALA A 258 -7.20 -6.62 8.29
C ALA A 258 -7.74 -6.84 6.87
N GLU A 259 -9.00 -6.48 6.61
CA GLU A 259 -9.62 -6.56 5.28
C GLU A 259 -8.85 -5.71 4.26
N VAL A 260 -8.57 -4.46 4.62
CA VAL A 260 -7.82 -3.53 3.75
C VAL A 260 -6.39 -4.02 3.53
N GLY A 261 -5.72 -4.50 4.59
CA GLY A 261 -4.36 -5.05 4.48
C GLY A 261 -4.28 -6.25 3.52
N ARG A 262 -5.28 -7.15 3.56
CA ARG A 262 -5.39 -8.27 2.60
C ARG A 262 -5.59 -7.80 1.16
N GLU A 263 -6.50 -6.85 0.97
CA GLU A 263 -6.80 -6.32 -0.38
C GLU A 263 -5.58 -5.67 -1.01
N VAL A 264 -4.87 -4.82 -0.24
CA VAL A 264 -3.65 -4.16 -0.72
C VAL A 264 -2.55 -5.18 -1.00
N ALA A 265 -2.34 -6.16 -0.10
CA ALA A 265 -1.34 -7.20 -0.28
C ALA A 265 -1.64 -8.06 -1.52
N TRP A 266 -2.90 -8.42 -1.74
CA TRP A 266 -3.36 -9.15 -2.92
C TRP A 266 -3.07 -8.39 -4.22
N ILE A 267 -3.47 -7.10 -4.30
CA ILE A 267 -3.23 -6.28 -5.49
C ILE A 267 -1.73 -6.10 -5.73
N ALA A 268 -0.95 -5.93 -4.66
CA ALA A 268 0.50 -5.79 -4.76
C ALA A 268 1.16 -7.07 -5.30
N ASP A 269 0.78 -8.23 -4.78
CA ASP A 269 1.30 -9.51 -5.25
C ASP A 269 1.02 -9.74 -6.74
N GLU A 270 -0.23 -9.50 -7.17
CA GLU A 270 -0.63 -9.56 -8.57
C GLU A 270 0.15 -8.57 -9.47
N ALA A 271 0.38 -7.37 -8.98
CA ALA A 271 1.09 -6.35 -9.72
C ALA A 271 2.58 -6.69 -9.89
N TRP A 272 3.23 -7.11 -8.81
CA TRP A 272 4.67 -7.42 -8.83
C TRP A 272 4.99 -8.69 -9.63
N ALA A 273 4.05 -9.63 -9.75
CA ALA A 273 4.21 -10.81 -10.62
C ALA A 273 4.45 -10.46 -12.10
N GLN A 274 4.04 -9.25 -12.57
CA GLN A 274 4.33 -8.77 -13.92
C GLN A 274 5.84 -8.52 -14.16
N LEU A 275 6.66 -8.49 -13.12
CA LEU A 275 8.11 -8.33 -13.25
C LEU A 275 8.81 -9.64 -13.56
N ASP A 276 8.21 -10.77 -13.22
CA ASP A 276 8.76 -12.06 -13.52
C ASP A 276 8.77 -12.24 -15.05
N PRO A 277 9.94 -12.50 -15.66
CA PRO A 277 9.98 -12.70 -17.08
C PRO A 277 9.12 -13.94 -17.41
N PRO A 278 8.27 -13.87 -18.45
CA PRO A 278 7.68 -15.09 -18.97
C PRO A 278 8.85 -16.05 -19.24
N ALA A 279 8.76 -17.25 -18.69
CA ALA A 279 9.78 -18.27 -18.91
C ALA A 279 10.04 -18.32 -20.43
N ASP A 280 11.31 -18.20 -20.83
CA ASP A 280 11.78 -18.07 -22.23
C ASP A 280 11.55 -19.38 -23.04
N ARG A 281 10.44 -20.02 -22.75
CA ARG A 281 9.99 -21.27 -23.37
C ARG A 281 8.61 -21.02 -23.96
N SER A 282 8.43 -21.52 -25.18
CA SER A 282 7.08 -21.71 -25.75
C SER A 282 6.15 -22.18 -24.63
N PRO A 283 4.97 -21.58 -24.46
CA PRO A 283 4.09 -21.91 -23.34
C PRO A 283 3.77 -23.41 -23.37
N ILE A 284 4.52 -24.19 -22.59
CA ILE A 284 4.24 -25.62 -22.43
C ILE A 284 3.13 -25.68 -21.40
N SER A 285 1.91 -25.90 -21.90
CA SER A 285 0.79 -26.24 -21.05
C SER A 285 1.00 -27.68 -20.54
N GLN A 286 1.11 -27.83 -19.23
CA GLN A 286 1.22 -29.12 -18.57
C GLN A 286 -0.11 -29.40 -17.82
N ALA A 287 -0.82 -30.45 -18.23
CA ALA A 287 -1.99 -30.90 -17.50
C ALA A 287 -1.59 -31.38 -16.08
N LEU A 288 -2.28 -30.88 -15.06
CA LEU A 288 -2.06 -31.21 -13.64
C LEU A 288 -3.16 -32.14 -13.11
N ALA A 289 -4.39 -31.83 -13.43
CA ALA A 289 -5.58 -32.57 -13.05
C ALA A 289 -6.69 -32.33 -14.11
N PRO A 290 -7.80 -33.05 -14.08
CA PRO A 290 -8.92 -32.76 -14.98
C PRO A 290 -9.37 -31.30 -14.88
N GLY A 291 -9.30 -30.57 -15.98
CA GLY A 291 -9.66 -29.16 -16.09
C GLY A 291 -8.64 -28.17 -15.51
N VAL A 292 -7.44 -28.63 -15.14
CA VAL A 292 -6.40 -27.80 -14.49
C VAL A 292 -5.06 -28.01 -15.16
N HIS A 293 -4.38 -26.94 -15.54
CA HIS A 293 -3.05 -26.99 -16.16
C HIS A 293 -2.10 -25.92 -15.61
N LEU A 294 -0.83 -26.16 -15.75
CA LEU A 294 0.22 -25.18 -15.50
C LEU A 294 0.58 -24.46 -16.80
N LEU A 295 0.56 -23.13 -16.77
CA LEU A 295 0.96 -22.30 -17.89
C LEU A 295 1.78 -21.11 -17.36
N ASN A 296 2.97 -20.89 -17.89
CA ASN A 296 3.86 -19.81 -17.50
C ASN A 296 4.19 -19.73 -15.99
N GLY A 297 4.13 -20.84 -15.27
CA GLY A 297 4.38 -20.89 -13.82
C GLY A 297 3.15 -20.63 -12.96
N GLU A 298 1.98 -20.41 -13.56
CA GLU A 298 0.70 -20.24 -12.87
C GLU A 298 -0.24 -21.41 -13.17
N VAL A 299 -1.14 -21.69 -12.23
CA VAL A 299 -2.17 -22.72 -12.36
C VAL A 299 -3.42 -22.10 -12.97
N HIS A 300 -3.86 -22.66 -14.09
CA HIS A 300 -5.00 -22.19 -14.87
C HIS A 300 -6.13 -23.22 -14.91
N LEU A 301 -7.36 -22.74 -15.06
CA LEU A 301 -8.50 -23.52 -15.45
C LEU A 301 -8.57 -23.64 -16.97
N ASP A 302 -8.90 -24.84 -17.48
CA ASP A 302 -9.21 -25.00 -18.90
C ASP A 302 -10.45 -24.17 -19.28
N ASP A 303 -10.41 -23.53 -20.45
CA ASP A 303 -11.53 -22.70 -20.92
C ASP A 303 -12.84 -23.47 -21.07
N ALA A 304 -12.75 -24.77 -21.42
CA ALA A 304 -13.89 -25.65 -21.62
C ALA A 304 -14.57 -26.12 -20.32
N VAL A 305 -13.95 -25.88 -19.16
CA VAL A 305 -14.52 -26.35 -17.88
C VAL A 305 -15.64 -25.44 -17.42
N ASN A 306 -16.82 -26.03 -17.18
CA ASN A 306 -17.90 -25.34 -16.48
C ASN A 306 -17.72 -25.51 -14.96
N VAL A 307 -17.31 -24.45 -14.30
CA VAL A 307 -17.06 -24.43 -12.85
C VAL A 307 -18.31 -24.81 -12.03
N ALA A 308 -19.50 -24.47 -12.53
CA ALA A 308 -20.76 -24.76 -11.84
C ALA A 308 -21.09 -26.26 -11.74
N ASP A 309 -20.55 -27.07 -12.65
CA ASP A 309 -20.85 -28.50 -12.72
C ASP A 309 -19.95 -29.34 -11.80
N ASP A 310 -18.86 -28.75 -11.27
CA ASP A 310 -17.90 -29.47 -10.45
C ASP A 310 -17.52 -28.69 -9.17
N PRO A 311 -18.24 -28.90 -8.08
CA PRO A 311 -17.98 -28.18 -6.83
C PRO A 311 -16.61 -28.50 -6.21
N THR A 312 -15.97 -29.63 -6.55
CA THR A 312 -14.64 -30.01 -6.02
C THR A 312 -13.48 -29.42 -6.85
N LEU A 313 -13.75 -28.84 -8.01
CA LEU A 313 -12.76 -28.22 -8.88
C LEU A 313 -11.89 -27.18 -8.13
N LEU A 314 -12.54 -26.40 -7.27
CA LEU A 314 -11.88 -25.42 -6.41
C LEU A 314 -10.71 -26.01 -5.61
N LEU A 315 -10.94 -27.15 -4.93
CA LEU A 315 -9.90 -27.79 -4.13
C LEU A 315 -8.82 -28.45 -4.99
N ARG A 316 -9.16 -28.97 -6.16
CA ARG A 316 -8.16 -29.52 -7.10
C ARG A 316 -7.21 -28.44 -7.60
N VAL A 317 -7.73 -27.28 -8.00
CA VAL A 317 -6.93 -26.11 -8.39
C VAL A 317 -6.05 -25.68 -7.25
N ALA A 318 -6.60 -25.53 -6.06
CA ALA A 318 -5.89 -25.12 -4.86
C ALA A 318 -4.74 -26.10 -4.49
N THR A 319 -5.03 -27.40 -4.48
CA THR A 319 -4.03 -28.43 -4.18
C THR A 319 -2.92 -28.46 -5.23
N ALA A 320 -3.25 -28.30 -6.52
CA ALA A 320 -2.24 -28.20 -7.58
C ALA A 320 -1.32 -26.99 -7.39
N ALA A 321 -1.91 -25.83 -7.07
CA ALA A 321 -1.16 -24.62 -6.82
C ALA A 321 -0.23 -24.75 -5.59
N ALA A 322 -0.75 -25.26 -4.48
CA ALA A 322 0.03 -25.48 -3.26
C ALA A 322 1.23 -26.44 -3.50
N ARG A 323 1.00 -27.58 -4.15
CA ARG A 323 2.06 -28.56 -4.49
C ARG A 323 3.19 -27.98 -5.30
N LEU A 324 2.86 -27.12 -6.25
CA LEU A 324 3.84 -26.49 -7.14
C LEU A 324 4.41 -25.21 -6.57
N ARG A 325 3.92 -24.73 -5.43
CA ARG A 325 4.18 -23.39 -4.90
C ARG A 325 3.95 -22.31 -5.95
N ALA A 326 2.94 -22.52 -6.78
CA ALA A 326 2.55 -21.66 -7.89
C ALA A 326 1.32 -20.85 -7.51
N ARG A 327 1.13 -19.72 -8.16
CA ARG A 327 -0.08 -18.90 -8.05
C ARG A 327 -1.20 -19.55 -8.88
N ILE A 328 -2.44 -19.26 -8.49
CA ILE A 328 -3.59 -19.50 -9.36
C ILE A 328 -3.78 -18.24 -10.22
N ASP A 329 -3.84 -18.41 -11.53
CA ASP A 329 -4.12 -17.31 -12.46
C ASP A 329 -5.36 -16.52 -12.06
N ARG A 330 -5.27 -15.20 -12.17
CA ARG A 330 -6.34 -14.28 -11.73
C ARG A 330 -7.68 -14.49 -12.46
N ALA A 331 -7.63 -14.78 -13.77
CA ALA A 331 -8.85 -15.06 -14.54
C ALA A 331 -9.52 -16.35 -14.05
N SER A 332 -8.73 -17.38 -13.76
CA SER A 332 -9.20 -18.64 -13.16
C SER A 332 -9.81 -18.43 -11.77
N LEU A 333 -9.17 -17.64 -10.90
CA LEU A 333 -9.72 -17.28 -9.59
C LEU A 333 -11.05 -16.51 -9.71
N ASN A 334 -11.16 -15.59 -10.67
CA ASN A 334 -12.39 -14.85 -10.91
C ASN A 334 -13.50 -15.80 -11.37
N ARG A 335 -13.22 -16.70 -12.32
CA ARG A 335 -14.17 -17.72 -12.78
C ARG A 335 -14.65 -18.62 -11.64
N LEU A 336 -13.75 -19.04 -10.76
CA LEU A 336 -14.10 -19.77 -9.53
C LEU A 336 -14.99 -18.92 -8.63
N GLY A 337 -14.63 -17.65 -8.39
CA GLY A 337 -15.39 -16.71 -7.57
C GLY A 337 -16.80 -16.45 -8.08
N ASP A 338 -16.97 -16.32 -9.40
CA ASP A 338 -18.26 -16.02 -10.01
C ASP A 338 -19.17 -17.25 -10.13
N SER A 339 -18.60 -18.44 -10.33
CA SER A 339 -19.35 -19.61 -10.78
C SER A 339 -19.32 -20.82 -9.84
N SER A 340 -18.43 -20.87 -8.82
CA SER A 340 -18.43 -22.01 -7.89
C SER A 340 -19.72 -22.08 -7.08
N PRO A 341 -20.39 -23.23 -7.07
CA PRO A 341 -21.64 -23.40 -6.30
C PRO A 341 -21.33 -23.41 -4.78
N GLN A 342 -22.38 -23.14 -4.00
CA GLN A 342 -22.36 -23.48 -2.58
C GLN A 342 -22.30 -25.00 -2.44
N TRP A 343 -21.52 -25.49 -1.51
CA TRP A 343 -21.43 -26.92 -1.30
C TRP A 343 -22.69 -27.46 -0.68
N PRO A 344 -23.20 -28.62 -1.19
CA PRO A 344 -24.37 -29.28 -0.61
C PRO A 344 -24.02 -29.90 0.74
N ASN A 345 -25.05 -30.17 1.54
CA ASN A 345 -24.91 -30.98 2.73
C ASN A 345 -25.71 -32.30 2.51
N PRO A 346 -25.06 -33.48 2.50
CA PRO A 346 -23.66 -33.74 2.77
C PRO A 346 -22.70 -33.21 1.65
N TRP A 347 -21.43 -33.08 1.99
CA TRP A 347 -20.39 -32.66 1.05
C TRP A 347 -20.32 -33.61 -0.17
N PRO A 348 -19.86 -33.10 -1.33
CA PRO A 348 -19.61 -33.94 -2.49
C PRO A 348 -18.67 -35.10 -2.19
N ALA A 349 -18.86 -36.22 -2.85
CA ALA A 349 -17.99 -37.38 -2.68
C ALA A 349 -16.53 -37.03 -3.00
N GLY A 350 -15.58 -37.38 -2.12
CA GLY A 350 -14.16 -37.08 -2.26
C GLY A 350 -13.74 -35.68 -1.78
N ALA A 351 -14.68 -34.77 -1.52
CA ALA A 351 -14.37 -33.40 -1.15
C ALA A 351 -13.58 -33.25 0.15
N SER A 352 -13.86 -34.12 1.14
CA SER A 352 -13.09 -34.17 2.38
C SER A 352 -11.64 -34.59 2.15
N ASP A 353 -11.42 -35.56 1.26
CA ASP A 353 -10.08 -36.04 0.94
C ASP A 353 -9.31 -34.97 0.17
N ASP A 354 -9.97 -34.24 -0.74
CA ASP A 354 -9.36 -33.12 -1.45
C ASP A 354 -8.98 -31.96 -0.51
N LEU A 355 -9.83 -31.64 0.48
CA LEU A 355 -9.49 -30.63 1.49
C LEU A 355 -8.31 -31.07 2.37
N VAL A 356 -8.33 -32.33 2.80
CA VAL A 356 -7.19 -32.91 3.58
C VAL A 356 -5.91 -32.84 2.74
N ALA A 357 -5.98 -33.21 1.46
CA ALA A 357 -4.82 -33.14 0.55
C ALA A 357 -4.25 -31.72 0.43
N LEU A 358 -5.12 -30.69 0.37
CA LEU A 358 -4.68 -29.29 0.37
C LEU A 358 -4.03 -28.91 1.71
N LEU A 359 -4.63 -29.26 2.83
CA LEU A 359 -4.10 -28.93 4.16
C LEU A 359 -2.76 -29.63 4.45
N LEU A 360 -2.54 -30.85 3.93
CA LEU A 360 -1.27 -31.56 4.05
C LEU A 360 -0.10 -30.91 3.30
N GLU A 361 -0.35 -29.95 2.41
CA GLU A 361 0.72 -29.15 1.77
C GLU A 361 1.35 -28.13 2.75
N GLY A 362 0.80 -27.99 3.96
CA GLY A 362 1.37 -27.21 5.06
C GLY A 362 1.52 -25.73 4.70
N GLU A 363 2.71 -25.17 4.95
CA GLU A 363 2.99 -23.74 4.66
C GLU A 363 2.72 -23.35 3.18
N ALA A 364 2.87 -24.29 2.26
CA ALA A 364 2.62 -24.00 0.84
C ALA A 364 1.12 -23.80 0.54
N ALA A 365 0.23 -24.31 1.38
CA ALA A 365 -1.21 -24.10 1.25
C ALA A 365 -1.64 -22.69 1.70
N ILE A 366 -0.90 -22.03 2.59
CA ILE A 366 -1.31 -20.74 3.17
C ILE A 366 -1.58 -19.65 2.12
N PRO A 367 -0.66 -19.33 1.19
CA PRO A 367 -0.90 -18.30 0.17
C PRO A 367 -2.09 -18.64 -0.74
N VAL A 368 -2.29 -19.94 -1.01
CA VAL A 368 -3.40 -20.41 -1.83
C VAL A 368 -4.73 -20.24 -1.09
N LEU A 369 -4.80 -20.64 0.19
CA LEU A 369 -5.99 -20.44 1.02
C LEU A 369 -6.34 -18.97 1.18
N GLU A 370 -5.34 -18.09 1.30
CA GLU A 370 -5.54 -16.64 1.31
C GLU A 370 -6.11 -16.11 -0.02
N SER A 371 -5.62 -16.61 -1.15
CA SER A 371 -6.15 -16.22 -2.47
C SER A 371 -7.60 -16.68 -2.67
N LEU A 372 -7.96 -17.87 -2.17
CA LEU A 372 -9.34 -18.35 -2.15
C LEU A 372 -10.24 -17.50 -1.24
N ASP A 373 -9.72 -17.15 -0.06
CA ASP A 373 -10.45 -16.33 0.91
C ASP A 373 -10.72 -14.92 0.39
N GLN A 374 -9.77 -14.34 -0.35
CA GLN A 374 -9.92 -13.04 -0.99
C GLN A 374 -11.06 -13.01 -2.01
N ARG A 375 -11.41 -14.17 -2.59
CA ARG A 375 -12.53 -14.33 -3.53
C ARG A 375 -13.80 -14.90 -2.89
N ASN A 376 -13.86 -14.93 -1.54
CA ASN A 376 -14.97 -15.51 -0.78
C ASN A 376 -15.26 -16.98 -1.15
N LEU A 377 -14.26 -17.71 -1.62
CA LEU A 377 -14.38 -19.11 -2.00
C LEU A 377 -14.30 -20.03 -0.78
N LEU A 378 -13.48 -19.67 0.19
CA LEU A 378 -13.27 -20.48 1.36
C LEU A 378 -14.53 -20.64 2.21
N VAL A 379 -15.33 -19.60 2.35
CA VAL A 379 -16.63 -19.64 3.05
C VAL A 379 -17.69 -20.48 2.32
N ARG A 380 -17.49 -20.82 1.05
CA ARG A 380 -18.38 -21.73 0.31
C ARG A 380 -18.10 -23.19 0.65
N VAL A 381 -16.86 -23.48 0.97
CA VAL A 381 -16.38 -24.81 1.42
C VAL A 381 -16.62 -24.98 2.91
N LEU A 382 -16.25 -23.99 3.69
CA LEU A 382 -16.29 -23.93 5.16
C LEU A 382 -17.09 -22.70 5.60
N PRO A 383 -18.43 -22.75 5.66
CA PRO A 383 -19.24 -21.57 6.04
C PRO A 383 -18.87 -21.00 7.42
N GLU A 384 -18.41 -21.85 8.35
CA GLU A 384 -17.96 -21.48 9.69
C GLU A 384 -16.74 -20.53 9.65
N TRP A 385 -15.96 -20.53 8.55
CA TRP A 385 -14.82 -19.67 8.33
C TRP A 385 -15.18 -18.18 8.42
N ALA A 386 -16.39 -17.81 8.02
CA ALA A 386 -16.89 -16.44 8.12
C ALA A 386 -16.80 -15.88 9.57
N SER A 387 -16.93 -16.74 10.58
CA SER A 387 -16.91 -16.34 12.00
C SER A 387 -15.51 -16.05 12.55
N VAL A 388 -14.47 -16.54 11.90
CA VAL A 388 -13.06 -16.41 12.33
C VAL A 388 -12.23 -15.55 11.40
N ARG A 389 -12.71 -15.27 10.20
CA ARG A 389 -12.06 -14.44 9.20
C ARG A 389 -11.78 -13.04 9.74
N SER A 390 -10.53 -12.61 9.64
CA SER A 390 -10.07 -11.30 10.11
C SER A 390 -10.39 -11.01 11.58
N LYS A 391 -10.70 -12.03 12.37
CA LYS A 391 -11.05 -11.87 13.78
C LYS A 391 -9.81 -11.55 14.61
N PRO A 392 -9.76 -10.38 15.28
CA PRO A 392 -8.61 -10.04 16.10
C PRO A 392 -8.48 -10.97 17.31
N GLN A 393 -7.25 -11.25 17.72
CA GLN A 393 -6.94 -11.89 18.99
C GLN A 393 -6.71 -10.80 20.04
N ARG A 394 -7.25 -11.01 21.27
CA ARG A 394 -7.07 -10.07 22.38
C ARG A 394 -6.06 -10.54 23.42
N ASN A 395 -5.53 -11.73 23.23
CA ASN A 395 -4.54 -12.29 24.12
C ASN A 395 -3.13 -12.00 23.59
N ALA A 396 -2.32 -11.28 24.36
CA ALA A 396 -0.95 -10.88 23.99
C ALA A 396 0.02 -12.06 23.72
N PHE A 397 -0.36 -13.30 24.07
CA PHE A 397 0.41 -14.51 23.73
C PHE A 397 0.25 -14.94 22.26
N HIS A 398 -0.77 -14.42 21.56
CA HIS A 398 -0.99 -14.72 20.15
C HIS A 398 -0.46 -13.57 19.29
N ARG A 399 0.26 -13.90 18.23
CA ARG A 399 0.83 -12.93 17.30
C ARG A 399 -0.13 -12.55 16.18
N TYR A 400 -1.02 -13.47 15.80
CA TYR A 400 -1.84 -13.38 14.59
C TYR A 400 -3.33 -13.35 14.91
N THR A 401 -4.13 -12.89 13.93
CA THR A 401 -5.58 -13.05 13.89
C THR A 401 -6.00 -14.53 14.01
N VAL A 402 -7.26 -14.79 14.38
CA VAL A 402 -7.76 -16.16 14.61
C VAL A 402 -7.59 -17.01 13.35
N ASP A 403 -7.98 -16.51 12.19
CA ASP A 403 -7.87 -17.21 10.91
C ASP A 403 -6.42 -17.57 10.56
N ARG A 404 -5.49 -16.61 10.65
CA ARG A 404 -4.07 -16.87 10.37
C ARG A 404 -3.47 -17.85 11.38
N HIS A 405 -3.85 -17.74 12.64
CA HIS A 405 -3.40 -18.68 13.68
C HIS A 405 -3.86 -20.12 13.39
N LEU A 406 -5.09 -20.30 12.91
CA LEU A 406 -5.60 -21.60 12.50
C LEU A 406 -4.76 -22.19 11.35
N TRP A 407 -4.46 -21.40 10.31
CA TRP A 407 -3.58 -21.87 9.21
C TRP A 407 -2.18 -22.27 9.72
N GLN A 408 -1.58 -21.45 10.58
CA GLN A 408 -0.25 -21.74 11.15
C GLN A 408 -0.25 -22.98 12.05
N THR A 409 -1.39 -23.32 12.65
CA THR A 409 -1.50 -24.51 13.51
C THR A 409 -1.59 -25.79 12.69
N VAL A 410 -2.12 -25.72 11.47
CA VAL A 410 -2.26 -26.86 10.57
C VAL A 410 -0.99 -27.06 9.73
N ALA A 411 -0.27 -25.97 9.39
CA ALA A 411 0.97 -26.00 8.62
C ALA A 411 2.16 -26.49 9.48
#